data_0e090f1c53d10f849b1a07511771dd3c
#
_entry.id   0e090f1c53d10f849b1a07511771dd3c
#
_cell.length_a   1.000
_cell.length_b   1.000
_cell.length_c   1.000
_cell.angle_alpha   90.00
_cell.angle_beta   90.00
_cell.angle_gamma   90.00
#
_symmetry.space_group_name_H-M   'P 1'
#
loop_
_entity.id
_entity.type
_entity.pdbx_description
1 polymer ?
#
loop_
_entity_poly.entity_id
_entity_poly.type
_entity_poly.pdbx_seq_one_letter_code
_entity_poly.pdbx_strand_id
1 'polypeptide(L)'
;MNFIRKSLDNLKKPFGKGQKLEKFAPAFNAFDTLLFVPNHTTKKGAHIRDAVDLKRTMVTVIFALLPALIYGIYNTGYQHYIQIEESFTFLEAFIHGSWKIIPMIIVSYVVGLSIEFGFAVYRGEEVNEGYLVTGLLIPMIMPVDI
;
A
#
# COMPACT_ATOMS: atom_id res chain seq x y z
N MET A 1 12.61 18.31 3.48
CA MET A 1 11.18 18.20 3.15
C MET A 1 10.75 19.00 1.90
N ASN A 2 11.43 20.08 1.55
CA ASN A 2 11.05 20.91 0.39
C ASN A 2 11.40 20.33 -0.99
N PHE A 3 12.37 19.41 -1.11
CA PHE A 3 12.80 18.84 -2.39
C PHE A 3 11.76 17.86 -2.96
N ILE A 4 11.27 16.94 -2.14
CA ILE A 4 10.26 15.93 -2.55
C ILE A 4 8.96 16.62 -2.94
N ARG A 5 8.54 17.66 -2.20
CA ARG A 5 7.33 18.42 -2.52
C ARG A 5 7.45 19.18 -3.84
N LYS A 6 8.59 19.79 -4.12
CA LYS A 6 8.85 20.46 -5.41
C LYS A 6 8.83 19.49 -6.59
N SER A 7 9.37 18.29 -6.41
CA SER A 7 9.34 17.24 -7.44
C SER A 7 7.91 16.74 -7.70
N LEU A 8 7.10 16.54 -6.65
CA LEU A 8 5.70 16.18 -6.77
C LEU A 8 4.85 17.30 -7.40
N ASP A 9 5.07 18.54 -7.04
CA ASP A 9 4.38 19.70 -7.64
C ASP A 9 4.68 19.83 -9.14
N ASN A 10 5.90 19.48 -9.57
CA ASN A 10 6.25 19.43 -10.99
C ASN A 10 5.58 18.26 -11.71
N LEU A 11 5.46 17.12 -11.07
CA LEU A 11 4.75 15.95 -11.59
C LEU A 11 3.23 16.14 -11.63
N LYS A 12 2.68 17.03 -10.81
CA LYS A 12 1.25 17.37 -10.76
C LYS A 12 0.77 18.18 -11.97
N LYS A 13 1.65 18.92 -12.61
CA LYS A 13 1.31 19.81 -13.75
C LYS A 13 0.56 19.10 -14.88
N PRO A 14 0.96 17.89 -15.37
CA PRO A 14 0.26 17.21 -16.44
C PRO A 14 -1.11 16.61 -16.05
N PHE A 15 -1.42 16.54 -14.74
CA PHE A 15 -2.69 16.01 -14.21
C PHE A 15 -3.71 17.12 -13.87
N GLY A 16 -3.40 18.40 -14.15
CA GLY A 16 -4.28 19.53 -13.94
C GLY A 16 -5.52 19.51 -14.84
N LYS A 17 -6.56 20.27 -14.45
CA LYS A 17 -7.79 20.43 -15.24
C LYS A 17 -7.47 20.91 -16.66
N GLY A 18 -7.99 20.20 -17.68
CA GLY A 18 -7.75 20.49 -19.10
C GLY A 18 -6.47 19.86 -19.68
N GLN A 19 -5.74 19.06 -18.95
CA GLN A 19 -4.53 18.39 -19.41
C GLN A 19 -4.81 16.94 -19.88
N LYS A 20 -3.89 16.37 -20.69
CA LYS A 20 -4.06 15.02 -21.29
C LYS A 20 -4.25 13.89 -20.27
N LEU A 21 -3.77 14.05 -19.02
CA LEU A 21 -3.83 13.06 -17.96
C LEU A 21 -4.81 13.40 -16.83
N GLU A 22 -5.77 14.31 -17.08
CA GLU A 22 -6.79 14.69 -16.10
C GLU A 22 -7.57 13.49 -15.54
N LYS A 23 -7.85 12.48 -16.37
CA LYS A 23 -8.55 11.24 -15.96
C LYS A 23 -7.79 10.44 -14.88
N PHE A 24 -6.48 10.56 -14.82
CA PHE A 24 -5.64 9.90 -13.82
C PHE A 24 -5.34 10.79 -12.60
N ALA A 25 -5.91 12.00 -12.54
CA ALA A 25 -5.78 12.89 -11.41
C ALA A 25 -6.17 12.26 -10.06
N PRO A 26 -7.24 11.43 -9.95
CA PRO A 26 -7.58 10.75 -8.70
C PRO A 26 -6.46 9.84 -8.18
N ALA A 27 -5.82 9.06 -9.06
CA ALA A 27 -4.72 8.17 -8.69
C ALA A 27 -3.48 8.95 -8.22
N PHE A 28 -3.14 10.05 -8.91
CA PHE A 28 -2.03 10.92 -8.52
C PHE A 28 -2.31 11.63 -7.19
N ASN A 29 -3.52 12.12 -6.98
CA ASN A 29 -3.92 12.76 -5.73
C ASN A 29 -3.91 11.79 -4.55
N ALA A 30 -4.26 10.51 -4.76
CA ALA A 30 -4.14 9.48 -3.72
C ALA A 30 -2.68 9.33 -3.26
N PHE A 31 -1.73 9.32 -4.17
CA PHE A 31 -0.30 9.27 -3.86
C PHE A 31 0.21 10.54 -3.15
N ASP A 32 -0.19 11.72 -3.64
CA ASP A 32 0.18 13.01 -3.04
C ASP A 32 -0.34 13.12 -1.60
N THR A 33 -1.57 12.71 -1.37
CA THR A 33 -2.20 12.76 -0.05
C THR A 33 -1.73 11.66 0.91
N LEU A 34 -1.20 10.55 0.41
CA LEU A 34 -0.52 9.54 1.22
C LEU A 34 0.79 10.08 1.81
N LEU A 35 1.55 10.84 1.01
CA LEU A 35 2.84 11.40 1.43
C LEU A 35 2.69 12.72 2.20
N PHE A 36 1.70 13.52 1.84
CA PHE A 36 1.49 14.85 2.40
C PHE A 36 0.03 15.06 2.81
N VAL A 37 -0.18 15.62 4.00
CA VAL A 37 -1.52 16.00 4.47
C VAL A 37 -2.14 17.00 3.51
N PRO A 38 -3.39 16.80 3.03
CA PRO A 38 -4.07 17.75 2.18
C PRO A 38 -4.22 19.10 2.89
N ASN A 39 -3.93 20.17 2.17
CA ASN A 39 -4.01 21.54 2.71
C ASN A 39 -5.42 22.15 2.55
N HIS A 40 -6.46 21.33 2.80
CA HIS A 40 -7.83 21.79 2.80
C HIS A 40 -8.16 22.41 4.16
N THR A 41 -8.38 23.71 4.18
CA THR A 41 -8.88 24.43 5.34
C THR A 41 -10.31 24.92 5.08
N THR A 42 -11.18 24.81 6.08
CA THR A 42 -12.52 25.37 6.01
C THR A 42 -12.42 26.89 5.90
N LYS A 43 -13.13 27.50 4.95
CA LYS A 43 -13.13 28.96 4.73
C LYS A 43 -14.12 29.71 5.60
N LYS A 44 -15.08 29.02 6.20
CA LYS A 44 -16.14 29.58 7.07
C LYS A 44 -16.47 28.60 8.19
N GLY A 45 -16.68 29.11 9.41
CA GLY A 45 -17.07 28.32 10.59
C GLY A 45 -15.88 27.88 11.46
N ALA A 46 -16.14 26.99 12.42
CA ALA A 46 -15.14 26.47 13.33
C ALA A 46 -14.12 25.57 12.58
N HIS A 47 -12.84 25.82 12.79
CA HIS A 47 -11.77 24.99 12.26
C HIS A 47 -11.48 23.85 13.23
N ILE A 48 -12.16 22.72 13.04
CA ILE A 48 -11.85 21.49 13.75
C ILE A 48 -11.04 20.61 12.78
N ARG A 49 -9.79 20.31 13.13
CA ARG A 49 -8.94 19.41 12.35
C ARG A 49 -8.52 18.26 13.23
N ASP A 50 -8.81 17.05 12.77
CA ASP A 50 -8.32 15.86 13.44
C ASP A 50 -6.78 15.75 13.28
N ALA A 51 -6.10 15.34 14.34
CA ALA A 51 -4.66 15.14 14.34
C ALA A 51 -4.23 13.92 13.52
N VAL A 52 -5.15 12.96 13.33
CA VAL A 52 -4.90 11.69 12.65
C VAL A 52 -5.89 11.51 11.50
N ASP A 53 -5.43 11.66 10.27
CA ASP A 53 -6.21 11.34 9.07
C ASP A 53 -6.42 9.82 8.95
N LEU A 54 -7.52 9.40 8.29
CA LEU A 54 -7.82 8.01 7.98
C LEU A 54 -6.64 7.28 7.33
N LYS A 55 -5.92 7.95 6.43
CA LYS A 55 -4.70 7.46 5.78
C LYS A 55 -3.62 7.05 6.76
N ARG A 56 -3.36 7.89 7.76
CA ARG A 56 -2.38 7.61 8.80
C ARG A 56 -2.80 6.43 9.68
N THR A 57 -4.09 6.33 9.97
CA THR A 57 -4.63 5.18 10.70
C THR A 57 -4.41 3.89 9.92
N MET A 58 -4.69 3.86 8.61
CA MET A 58 -4.47 2.68 7.76
C MET A 58 -2.98 2.30 7.68
N VAL A 59 -2.09 3.28 7.53
CA VAL A 59 -0.63 3.03 7.55
C VAL A 59 -0.17 2.49 8.90
N THR A 60 -0.73 2.96 10.01
CA THR A 60 -0.42 2.43 11.35
C THR A 60 -0.82 0.96 11.48
N VAL A 61 -1.97 0.57 10.92
CA VAL A 61 -2.40 -0.84 10.88
C VAL A 61 -1.42 -1.69 10.06
N ILE A 62 -0.95 -1.19 8.92
CA ILE A 62 0.07 -1.88 8.11
C ILE A 62 1.34 -2.10 8.95
N PHE A 63 1.85 -1.07 9.65
CA PHE A 63 3.01 -1.21 10.51
C PHE A 63 2.79 -2.23 11.64
N ALA A 64 1.58 -2.30 12.18
CA ALA A 64 1.23 -3.30 13.20
C ALA A 64 1.21 -4.74 12.64
N LEU A 65 0.93 -4.92 11.35
CA LEU A 65 0.93 -6.23 10.67
C LEU A 65 2.34 -6.68 10.23
N LEU A 66 3.30 -5.76 10.06
CA LEU A 66 4.64 -6.11 9.59
C LEU A 66 5.36 -7.17 10.44
N PRO A 67 5.34 -7.14 11.78
CA PRO A 67 5.97 -8.18 12.58
C PRO A 67 5.38 -9.57 12.32
N ALA A 68 4.05 -9.65 12.18
CA ALA A 68 3.37 -10.91 11.86
C ALA A 68 3.73 -11.41 10.45
N LEU A 69 3.85 -10.50 9.47
CA LEU A 69 4.28 -10.83 8.12
C LEU A 69 5.71 -11.37 8.10
N ILE A 70 6.65 -10.70 8.79
CA ILE A 70 8.06 -11.12 8.87
C ILE A 70 8.17 -12.50 9.52
N TYR A 71 7.43 -12.74 10.59
CA TYR A 71 7.39 -14.06 11.23
C TYR A 71 6.75 -15.10 10.30
N GLY A 72 5.69 -14.77 9.57
CA GLY A 72 5.04 -15.66 8.61
C GLY A 72 5.99 -16.07 7.47
N ILE A 73 6.78 -15.13 6.96
CA ILE A 73 7.81 -15.40 5.94
C ILE A 73 8.84 -16.41 6.49
N TYR A 74 9.36 -16.16 7.68
CA TYR A 74 10.31 -17.08 8.31
C TYR A 74 9.69 -18.45 8.55
N ASN A 75 8.48 -18.51 9.10
CA ASN A 75 7.80 -19.77 9.42
C ASN A 75 7.53 -20.62 8.18
N THR A 76 7.18 -20.01 7.05
CA THR A 76 6.97 -20.71 5.79
C THR A 76 8.25 -21.42 5.32
N GLY A 77 9.39 -20.75 5.36
CA GLY A 77 10.67 -21.36 5.02
C GLY A 77 11.09 -22.42 6.05
N TYR A 78 10.87 -22.16 7.31
CA TYR A 78 11.15 -23.11 8.41
C TYR A 78 10.39 -24.42 8.25
N GLN A 79 9.09 -24.35 7.98
CA GLN A 79 8.26 -25.54 7.73
C GLN A 79 8.71 -26.33 6.51
N HIS A 80 9.15 -25.66 5.45
CA HIS A 80 9.68 -26.33 4.26
C HIS A 80 10.93 -27.15 4.57
N TYR A 81 11.91 -26.58 5.26
CA TYR A 81 13.17 -27.27 5.58
C TYR A 81 13.00 -28.41 6.59
N ILE A 82 12.06 -28.28 7.55
CA ILE A 82 11.73 -29.40 8.46
C ILE A 82 11.16 -30.59 7.70
N GLN A 83 10.33 -30.36 6.69
CA GLN A 83 9.72 -31.45 5.92
C GLN A 83 10.75 -32.20 5.06
N ILE A 84 11.84 -31.54 4.67
CA ILE A 84 12.91 -32.16 3.85
C ILE A 84 14.01 -32.78 4.73
N GLU A 85 13.93 -32.59 6.06
CA GLU A 85 14.94 -33.05 7.03
C GLU A 85 16.35 -32.52 6.78
N GLU A 86 16.46 -31.35 6.12
CA GLU A 86 17.75 -30.68 5.89
C GLU A 86 18.10 -29.73 7.02
N SER A 87 19.41 -29.66 7.32
CA SER A 87 19.94 -28.62 8.21
C SER A 87 19.97 -27.26 7.49
N PHE A 88 19.37 -26.24 8.08
CA PHE A 88 19.24 -24.90 7.48
C PHE A 88 19.67 -23.80 8.44
N THR A 89 20.07 -22.70 7.86
CA THR A 89 20.38 -21.46 8.57
C THR A 89 19.13 -20.56 8.60
N PHE A 90 19.04 -19.68 9.59
CA PHE A 90 17.95 -18.69 9.69
C PHE A 90 17.74 -17.91 8.38
N LEU A 91 18.84 -17.51 7.73
CA LEU A 91 18.79 -16.75 6.48
C LEU A 91 18.20 -17.56 5.32
N GLU A 92 18.54 -18.84 5.23
CA GLU A 92 18.01 -19.72 4.16
C GLU A 92 16.51 -19.91 4.28
N ALA A 93 16.00 -20.16 5.49
CA ALA A 93 14.57 -20.23 5.75
C ALA A 93 13.87 -18.92 5.41
N PHE A 94 14.45 -17.77 5.78
CA PHE A 94 13.87 -16.46 5.49
C PHE A 94 13.85 -16.15 3.98
N ILE A 95 14.91 -16.46 3.26
CA ILE A 95 14.99 -16.27 1.79
C ILE A 95 13.97 -17.16 1.09
N HIS A 96 13.87 -18.44 1.46
CA HIS A 96 12.91 -19.36 0.87
C HIS A 96 11.46 -18.91 1.08
N GLY A 97 11.11 -18.54 2.31
CA GLY A 97 9.77 -18.00 2.63
C GLY A 97 9.47 -16.69 1.88
N SER A 98 10.48 -15.81 1.77
CA SER A 98 10.35 -14.56 0.99
C SER A 98 10.06 -14.85 -0.48
N TRP A 99 10.73 -15.81 -1.07
CA TRP A 99 10.52 -16.19 -2.48
C TRP A 99 9.10 -16.65 -2.77
N LYS A 100 8.44 -17.31 -1.81
CA LYS A 100 7.04 -17.74 -1.93
C LYS A 100 6.05 -16.61 -1.63
N ILE A 101 6.23 -15.85 -0.57
CA ILE A 101 5.25 -14.87 -0.07
C ILE A 101 5.30 -13.54 -0.84
N ILE A 102 6.49 -13.04 -1.20
CA ILE A 102 6.63 -11.73 -1.88
C ILE A 102 5.87 -11.68 -3.21
N PRO A 103 5.92 -12.69 -4.11
CA PRO A 103 5.11 -12.67 -5.33
C PRO A 103 3.62 -12.57 -5.06
N MET A 104 3.11 -13.26 -4.03
CA MET A 104 1.69 -13.18 -3.65
C MET A 104 1.31 -11.77 -3.20
N ILE A 105 2.17 -11.10 -2.41
CA ILE A 105 1.96 -9.70 -2.01
C ILE A 105 1.93 -8.79 -3.23
N ILE A 106 2.89 -8.93 -4.14
CA ILE A 106 2.97 -8.11 -5.36
C ILE A 106 1.71 -8.29 -6.21
N VAL A 107 1.30 -9.53 -6.47
CA VAL A 107 0.10 -9.81 -7.26
C VAL A 107 -1.15 -9.24 -6.59
N SER A 108 -1.32 -9.45 -5.27
CA SER A 108 -2.43 -8.89 -4.51
C SER A 108 -2.52 -7.37 -4.67
N TYR A 109 -1.42 -6.66 -4.45
CA TYR A 109 -1.41 -5.20 -4.59
C TYR A 109 -1.60 -4.73 -6.04
N VAL A 110 -0.92 -5.34 -7.00
CA VAL A 110 -1.03 -4.94 -8.41
C VAL A 110 -2.45 -5.13 -8.93
N VAL A 111 -3.04 -6.29 -8.70
CA VAL A 111 -4.40 -6.59 -9.16
C VAL A 111 -5.42 -5.72 -8.45
N GLY A 112 -5.38 -5.66 -7.13
CA GLY A 112 -6.38 -4.96 -6.37
C GLY A 112 -6.31 -3.44 -6.52
N LEU A 113 -5.13 -2.84 -6.49
CA LEU A 113 -4.99 -1.41 -6.76
C LEU A 113 -5.38 -1.06 -8.21
N SER A 114 -5.09 -1.95 -9.17
CA SER A 114 -5.52 -1.73 -10.57
C SER A 114 -7.05 -1.68 -10.69
N ILE A 115 -7.74 -2.57 -9.99
CA ILE A 115 -9.22 -2.58 -9.95
C ILE A 115 -9.73 -1.32 -9.28
N GLU A 116 -9.19 -0.97 -8.12
CA GLU A 116 -9.62 0.19 -7.34
C GLU A 116 -9.39 1.51 -8.09
N PHE A 117 -8.21 1.68 -8.69
CA PHE A 117 -7.93 2.84 -9.55
C PHE A 117 -8.82 2.87 -10.80
N GLY A 118 -9.09 1.70 -11.40
CA GLY A 118 -10.02 1.60 -12.53
C GLY A 118 -11.41 2.10 -12.17
N PHE A 119 -11.94 1.71 -11.03
CA PHE A 119 -13.24 2.19 -10.53
C PHE A 119 -13.21 3.68 -10.15
N ALA A 120 -12.16 4.14 -9.48
CA ALA A 120 -12.01 5.55 -9.11
C ALA A 120 -11.99 6.46 -10.36
N VAL A 121 -11.24 6.07 -11.39
CA VAL A 121 -11.19 6.80 -12.66
C VAL A 121 -12.55 6.77 -13.38
N TYR A 122 -13.24 5.61 -13.38
CA TYR A 122 -14.56 5.47 -14.02
C TYR A 122 -15.63 6.32 -13.33
N ARG A 123 -15.65 6.36 -11.99
CA ARG A 123 -16.61 7.15 -11.20
C ARG A 123 -16.22 8.62 -11.05
N GLY A 124 -14.94 8.96 -11.24
CA GLY A 124 -14.40 10.31 -10.97
C GLY A 124 -14.33 10.63 -9.47
N GLU A 125 -14.30 9.59 -8.63
CA GLU A 125 -14.20 9.69 -7.16
C GLU A 125 -12.76 9.54 -6.69
N GLU A 126 -12.48 9.93 -5.44
CA GLU A 126 -11.17 9.69 -4.83
C GLU A 126 -10.99 8.21 -4.51
N VAL A 127 -9.74 7.73 -4.65
CA VAL A 127 -9.38 6.33 -4.36
C VAL A 127 -9.54 6.05 -2.89
N ASN A 128 -10.23 4.96 -2.55
CA ASN A 128 -10.43 4.54 -1.16
C ASN A 128 -9.19 3.78 -0.66
N GLU A 129 -8.61 4.21 0.45
CA GLU A 129 -7.32 3.70 0.94
C GLU A 129 -7.43 2.42 1.76
N GLY A 130 -8.65 1.92 1.98
CA GLY A 130 -8.89 0.69 2.70
C GLY A 130 -8.22 -0.53 2.08
N TYR A 131 -8.01 -0.52 0.76
CA TYR A 131 -7.37 -1.63 0.06
C TYR A 131 -5.92 -1.85 0.47
N LEU A 132 -5.19 -0.84 0.93
CA LEU A 132 -3.81 -1.00 1.37
C LEU A 132 -3.68 -2.04 2.51
N VAL A 133 -4.62 -2.07 3.43
CA VAL A 133 -4.66 -3.06 4.50
C VAL A 133 -5.14 -4.41 3.98
N THR A 134 -6.21 -4.43 3.19
CA THR A 134 -6.78 -5.66 2.62
C THR A 134 -5.77 -6.36 1.71
N GLY A 135 -5.04 -5.61 0.88
CA GLY A 135 -4.02 -6.13 -0.02
C GLY A 135 -2.87 -6.83 0.70
N LEU A 136 -2.56 -6.44 1.95
CA LEU A 136 -1.59 -7.12 2.80
C LEU A 136 -2.19 -8.35 3.51
N LEU A 137 -3.45 -8.27 3.94
CA LEU A 137 -4.12 -9.37 4.63
C LEU A 137 -4.38 -10.57 3.72
N ILE A 138 -4.71 -10.35 2.45
CA ILE A 138 -4.98 -11.43 1.48
C ILE A 138 -3.84 -12.45 1.45
N PRO A 139 -2.57 -12.08 1.14
CA PRO A 139 -1.47 -13.04 1.10
C PRO A 139 -1.12 -13.63 2.47
N MET A 140 -1.47 -12.95 3.58
CA MET A 140 -1.25 -13.50 4.93
C MET A 140 -2.26 -14.59 5.32
N ILE A 141 -3.44 -14.61 4.69
CA ILE A 141 -4.51 -15.58 4.98
C ILE A 141 -4.47 -16.73 3.97
N MET A 142 -4.00 -16.50 2.75
CA MET A 142 -3.94 -17.52 1.71
C MET A 142 -2.89 -18.58 2.04
N PRO A 143 -3.21 -19.86 1.85
CA PRO A 143 -2.23 -20.93 1.99
C PRO A 143 -1.15 -20.79 0.90
N VAL A 144 0.10 -21.02 1.30
CA VAL A 144 1.29 -20.83 0.45
C VAL A 144 1.46 -21.94 -0.61
N ASP A 145 0.79 -23.07 -0.43
CA ASP A 145 0.98 -24.29 -1.24
C ASP A 145 -0.12 -24.50 -2.30
N ILE A 146 -0.81 -23.45 -2.71
CA ILE A 146 -1.78 -23.49 -3.81
C ILE A 146 -1.10 -23.06 -5.10
#